data_527a58b1ce3b4f5e2c59bb12cbc6930a
#
_entry.id   527a58b1ce3b4f5e2c59bb12cbc6930a
#
_cell.length_a   1.000
_cell.length_b   1.000
_cell.length_c   1.000
_cell.angle_alpha   90.00
_cell.angle_beta   90.00
_cell.angle_gamma   90.00
#
_symmetry.space_group_name_H-M   'P 1'
#
loop_
_entity.id
_entity.type
_entity.pdbx_description
1 polymer ?
#
loop_
_entity_poly.entity_id
_entity_poly.type
_entity_poly.pdbx_seq_one_letter_code
_entity_poly.pdbx_strand_id
1 'polypeptide(L)'
;VLSRGLGDVYKRQILFDDLKIESNPKKTKTGQYSTSEETLSKLSKKHEIVTKILEWRSLQKLMSTYINALPEQVDVKTKKIHSIFNQTNTSTGRLSSNNPNLQNIPIRTNNGKLIRKAFTSSDNNSVLISADYSQIELRVIASMSGDENMINAFNNNEDIHASTAAKVFN
;
A
#
# COMPACT_ATOMS: atom_id res chain seq x y z
N VAL A 1 -18.10 -10.44 13.38
CA VAL A 1 -17.16 -9.70 14.28
C VAL A 1 -16.32 -10.63 15.15
N LEU A 2 -16.86 -11.79 15.55
CA LEU A 2 -16.17 -12.77 16.41
C LEU A 2 -14.97 -13.50 15.75
N SER A 3 -14.93 -13.59 14.39
CA SER A 3 -13.89 -14.35 13.70
C SER A 3 -12.53 -13.63 13.61
N ARG A 4 -12.46 -12.31 13.78
CA ARG A 4 -11.20 -11.55 13.65
C ARG A 4 -10.26 -11.74 14.85
N GLY A 5 -10.80 -11.81 16.06
CA GLY A 5 -9.99 -11.97 17.29
C GLY A 5 -9.50 -13.39 17.52
N LEU A 6 -10.40 -14.37 17.41
CA LEU A 6 -10.06 -15.79 17.53
C LEU A 6 -9.05 -16.24 16.46
N GLY A 7 -9.22 -15.80 15.20
CA GLY A 7 -8.32 -16.17 14.13
C GLY A 7 -6.87 -15.75 14.34
N ASP A 8 -6.60 -14.63 15.00
CA ASP A 8 -5.23 -14.17 15.24
C ASP A 8 -4.57 -14.89 16.44
N VAL A 9 -5.35 -15.28 17.46
CA VAL A 9 -4.86 -16.08 18.58
C VAL A 9 -4.44 -17.46 18.08
N TYR A 10 -5.29 -18.16 17.32
CA TYR A 10 -4.97 -19.46 16.74
C TYR A 10 -3.76 -19.43 15.81
N LYS A 11 -3.67 -18.41 14.97
CA LYS A 11 -2.49 -18.25 14.10
C LYS A 11 -1.19 -18.16 14.86
N ARG A 12 -1.17 -17.41 15.96
CA ARG A 12 0.02 -17.28 16.83
C ARG A 12 0.38 -18.61 17.45
N GLN A 13 -0.60 -19.30 18.02
CA GLN A 13 -0.42 -20.61 18.64
C GLN A 13 0.13 -21.60 17.62
N ILE A 14 -0.53 -21.78 16.47
CA ILE A 14 -0.07 -22.72 15.43
C ILE A 14 1.35 -22.41 14.98
N LEU A 15 1.66 -21.13 14.68
CA LEU A 15 2.95 -20.76 14.12
C LEU A 15 4.10 -20.91 15.12
N PHE A 16 3.89 -20.53 16.38
CA PHE A 16 4.99 -20.35 17.32
C PHE A 16 5.01 -21.42 18.43
N ASP A 17 3.86 -21.96 18.81
CA ASP A 17 3.78 -22.97 19.86
C ASP A 17 3.76 -24.38 19.27
N ASP A 18 2.95 -24.64 18.23
CA ASP A 18 2.79 -25.98 17.64
C ASP A 18 3.90 -26.26 16.60
N LEU A 19 4.02 -25.39 15.59
CA LEU A 19 4.99 -25.57 14.48
C LEU A 19 6.39 -25.05 14.83
N LYS A 20 6.53 -24.25 15.87
CA LYS A 20 7.82 -23.70 16.35
C LYS A 20 8.71 -23.14 15.22
N ILE A 21 8.09 -22.41 14.26
CA ILE A 21 8.78 -21.91 13.06
C ILE A 21 9.92 -20.94 13.39
N GLU A 22 9.96 -20.40 14.60
CA GLU A 22 11.00 -19.52 15.10
C GLU A 22 11.28 -19.85 16.57
N SER A 23 12.57 -20.04 16.92
CA SER A 23 13.00 -20.37 18.28
C SER A 23 12.85 -19.19 19.25
N ASN A 24 13.01 -17.95 18.76
CA ASN A 24 12.85 -16.74 19.56
C ASN A 24 11.91 -15.74 18.86
N PRO A 25 10.59 -15.97 18.87
CA PRO A 25 9.64 -15.15 18.16
C PRO A 25 9.58 -13.72 18.72
N LYS A 26 9.58 -12.72 17.82
CA LYS A 26 9.39 -11.32 18.20
C LYS A 26 8.04 -11.14 18.89
N LYS A 27 8.03 -10.47 20.05
CA LYS A 27 6.81 -10.16 20.81
C LYS A 27 6.42 -8.69 20.62
N THR A 28 5.13 -8.44 20.72
CA THR A 28 4.54 -7.09 20.78
C THR A 28 4.76 -6.48 22.15
N LYS A 29 4.46 -5.19 22.31
CA LYS A 29 4.50 -4.50 23.62
C LYS A 29 3.59 -5.16 24.66
N THR A 30 2.56 -5.89 24.23
CA THR A 30 1.61 -6.61 25.09
C THR A 30 2.05 -8.05 25.39
N GLY A 31 3.27 -8.44 25.03
CA GLY A 31 3.83 -9.78 25.28
C GLY A 31 3.36 -10.89 24.33
N GLN A 32 2.50 -10.58 23.37
CA GLN A 32 2.01 -11.56 22.39
C GLN A 32 2.99 -11.73 21.22
N TYR A 33 3.04 -12.88 20.58
CA TYR A 33 3.84 -13.09 19.38
C TYR A 33 3.41 -12.17 18.25
N SER A 34 4.38 -11.50 17.63
CA SER A 34 4.12 -10.62 16.49
C SER A 34 3.86 -11.44 15.23
N THR A 35 2.71 -11.19 14.61
CA THR A 35 2.36 -11.70 13.28
C THR A 35 2.25 -10.56 12.27
N SER A 36 2.99 -9.46 12.46
CA SER A 36 3.04 -8.36 11.49
C SER A 36 3.55 -8.86 10.13
N GLU A 37 3.20 -8.14 9.07
CA GLU A 37 3.63 -8.48 7.71
C GLU A 37 5.17 -8.55 7.62
N GLU A 38 5.87 -7.59 8.24
CA GLU A 38 7.34 -7.60 8.32
C GLU A 38 7.89 -8.87 9.00
N THR A 39 7.29 -9.27 10.12
CA THR A 39 7.71 -10.48 10.86
C THR A 39 7.46 -11.74 10.02
N LEU A 40 6.26 -11.88 9.46
CA LEU A 40 5.91 -13.05 8.66
C LEU A 40 6.70 -13.11 7.34
N SER A 41 6.98 -11.98 6.70
CA SER A 41 7.79 -11.96 5.47
C SER A 41 9.21 -12.52 5.70
N LYS A 42 9.81 -12.23 6.84
CA LYS A 42 11.12 -12.81 7.22
C LYS A 42 11.03 -14.34 7.45
N LEU A 43 9.88 -14.82 7.87
CA LEU A 43 9.64 -16.23 8.16
C LEU A 43 9.07 -17.01 6.96
N SER A 44 8.73 -16.36 5.86
CA SER A 44 8.10 -16.99 4.69
C SER A 44 8.94 -18.11 4.08
N LYS A 45 10.27 -18.01 4.18
CA LYS A 45 11.19 -19.04 3.71
C LYS A 45 11.31 -20.25 4.64
N LYS A 46 10.83 -20.16 5.88
CA LYS A 46 10.94 -21.22 6.87
C LYS A 46 9.81 -22.25 6.81
N HIS A 47 8.61 -21.82 6.39
CA HIS A 47 7.45 -22.71 6.30
C HIS A 47 6.41 -22.19 5.32
N GLU A 48 5.86 -23.06 4.48
CA GLU A 48 4.87 -22.71 3.45
C GLU A 48 3.61 -22.03 4.01
N ILE A 49 3.16 -22.43 5.20
CA ILE A 49 1.97 -21.86 5.85
C ILE A 49 2.09 -20.34 6.02
N VAL A 50 3.30 -19.82 6.24
CA VAL A 50 3.53 -18.38 6.40
C VAL A 50 3.23 -17.63 5.10
N THR A 51 3.68 -18.18 3.97
CA THR A 51 3.38 -17.63 2.65
C THR A 51 1.88 -17.63 2.40
N LYS A 52 1.19 -18.72 2.71
CA LYS A 52 -0.27 -18.82 2.56
C LYS A 52 -1.03 -17.82 3.45
N ILE A 53 -0.55 -17.57 4.65
CA ILE A 53 -1.15 -16.56 5.54
C ILE A 53 -0.95 -15.15 4.96
N LEU A 54 0.21 -14.82 4.41
CA LEU A 54 0.46 -13.54 3.77
C LEU A 54 -0.41 -13.33 2.52
N GLU A 55 -0.51 -14.34 1.66
CA GLU A 55 -1.40 -14.34 0.50
C GLU A 55 -2.86 -14.14 0.92
N TRP A 56 -3.33 -14.91 1.89
CA TRP A 56 -4.69 -14.80 2.40
C TRP A 56 -4.98 -13.41 2.96
N ARG A 57 -4.06 -12.83 3.75
CA ARG A 57 -4.21 -11.48 4.29
C ARG A 57 -4.30 -10.42 3.19
N SER A 58 -3.47 -10.55 2.17
CA SER A 58 -3.50 -9.65 1.02
C SER A 58 -4.85 -9.69 0.32
N LEU A 59 -5.36 -10.89 0.02
CA LEU A 59 -6.66 -11.09 -0.60
C LEU A 59 -7.81 -10.59 0.29
N GLN A 60 -7.77 -10.92 1.57
CA GLN A 60 -8.78 -10.49 2.54
C GLN A 60 -8.85 -8.96 2.66
N LYS A 61 -7.70 -8.29 2.62
CA LYS A 61 -7.63 -6.83 2.60
C LYS A 61 -8.29 -6.25 1.34
N LEU A 62 -7.99 -6.82 0.17
CA LEU A 62 -8.61 -6.39 -1.08
C LEU A 62 -10.13 -6.60 -1.06
N MET A 63 -10.57 -7.76 -0.60
CA MET A 63 -11.99 -8.08 -0.45
C MET A 63 -12.72 -7.08 0.44
N SER A 64 -12.21 -6.90 1.68
CA SER A 64 -12.90 -6.07 2.67
C SER A 64 -12.84 -4.58 2.37
N THR A 65 -11.72 -4.09 1.83
CA THR A 65 -11.50 -2.65 1.63
C THR A 65 -12.08 -2.13 0.32
N TYR A 66 -12.07 -2.97 -0.73
CA TYR A 66 -12.46 -2.53 -2.07
C TYR A 66 -13.65 -3.30 -2.62
N ILE A 67 -13.60 -4.63 -2.71
CA ILE A 67 -14.62 -5.41 -3.43
C ILE A 67 -15.96 -5.34 -2.71
N ASN A 68 -15.97 -5.47 -1.39
CA ASN A 68 -17.23 -5.39 -0.62
C ASN A 68 -17.62 -3.95 -0.29
N ALA A 69 -16.64 -3.09 0.06
CA ALA A 69 -16.95 -1.77 0.59
C ALA A 69 -17.28 -0.73 -0.51
N LEU A 70 -16.63 -0.77 -1.69
CA LEU A 70 -16.86 0.25 -2.72
C LEU A 70 -18.28 0.21 -3.31
N PRO A 71 -18.88 -0.94 -3.60
CA PRO A 71 -20.26 -0.98 -4.10
C PRO A 71 -21.26 -0.36 -3.14
N GLU A 72 -21.05 -0.49 -1.82
CA GLU A 72 -21.92 0.10 -0.80
C GLU A 72 -21.84 1.64 -0.75
N GLN A 73 -20.77 2.21 -1.33
CA GLN A 73 -20.53 3.66 -1.38
C GLN A 73 -21.01 4.31 -2.68
N VAL A 74 -21.61 3.54 -3.58
CA VAL A 74 -22.18 4.08 -4.81
C VAL A 74 -23.47 4.83 -4.50
N ASP A 75 -23.50 6.12 -4.80
CA ASP A 75 -24.69 6.93 -4.66
C ASP A 75 -25.81 6.46 -5.60
N VAL A 76 -27.00 6.27 -5.05
CA VAL A 76 -28.15 5.68 -5.76
C VAL A 76 -28.63 6.55 -6.92
N LYS A 77 -28.50 7.88 -6.80
CA LYS A 77 -28.98 8.84 -7.81
C LYS A 77 -27.97 9.03 -8.93
N THR A 78 -26.70 9.27 -8.55
CA THR A 78 -25.63 9.59 -9.53
C THR A 78 -24.97 8.35 -10.10
N LYS A 79 -25.13 7.18 -9.46
CA LYS A 79 -24.45 5.92 -9.79
C LYS A 79 -22.92 6.04 -9.75
N LYS A 80 -22.40 6.97 -8.96
CA LYS A 80 -20.99 7.27 -8.80
C LYS A 80 -20.56 7.18 -7.34
N ILE A 81 -19.26 7.03 -7.13
CA ILE A 81 -18.62 7.15 -5.82
C ILE A 81 -18.17 8.60 -5.64
N HIS A 82 -18.58 9.21 -4.54
CA HIS A 82 -18.24 10.59 -4.18
C HIS A 82 -17.35 10.60 -2.94
N SER A 83 -16.04 10.60 -3.15
CA SER A 83 -15.07 10.70 -2.06
C SER A 83 -14.96 12.12 -1.53
N ILE A 84 -14.67 12.25 -0.24
CA ILE A 84 -14.38 13.53 0.41
C ILE A 84 -12.88 13.75 0.43
N PHE A 85 -12.42 14.85 -0.15
CA PHE A 85 -11.02 15.27 -0.09
C PHE A 85 -10.84 16.42 0.91
N ASN A 86 -10.02 16.20 1.93
CA ASN A 86 -9.73 17.19 2.98
C ASN A 86 -8.36 17.81 2.74
N GLN A 87 -8.28 19.15 2.81
CA GLN A 87 -7.07 19.92 2.57
C GLN A 87 -6.25 20.18 3.85
N THR A 88 -6.85 20.04 5.02
CA THR A 88 -6.29 20.49 6.31
C THR A 88 -5.94 19.35 7.27
N ASN A 89 -6.15 18.11 6.90
CA ASN A 89 -5.99 16.96 7.81
C ASN A 89 -4.54 16.46 7.94
N THR A 90 -3.63 16.89 7.05
CA THR A 90 -2.24 16.44 7.08
C THR A 90 -1.30 17.57 7.43
N SER A 91 -0.28 17.30 8.22
CA SER A 91 0.76 18.28 8.57
C SER A 91 1.66 18.67 7.39
N THR A 92 1.63 17.90 6.32
CA THR A 92 2.47 18.10 5.13
C THR A 92 1.79 18.92 4.03
N GLY A 93 0.54 19.34 4.21
CA GLY A 93 -0.25 20.01 3.17
C GLY A 93 -0.78 19.09 2.06
N ARG A 94 -0.57 17.77 2.16
CA ARG A 94 -1.16 16.81 1.22
C ARG A 94 -2.65 16.66 1.47
N LEU A 95 -3.43 16.35 0.42
CA LEU A 95 -4.84 15.95 0.57
C LEU A 95 -4.95 14.61 1.30
N SER A 96 -6.01 14.45 2.06
CA SER A 96 -6.48 13.15 2.53
C SER A 96 -7.83 12.82 1.91
N SER A 97 -8.09 11.55 1.63
CA SER A 97 -9.33 11.09 1.01
C SER A 97 -10.07 10.14 1.95
N ASN A 98 -11.39 10.38 2.12
CA ASN A 98 -12.25 9.61 3.01
C ASN A 98 -13.59 9.28 2.33
N ASN A 99 -14.25 8.22 2.77
CA ASN A 99 -15.60 7.83 2.41
C ASN A 99 -15.87 7.72 0.89
N PRO A 100 -15.13 6.89 0.16
CA PRO A 100 -14.00 6.04 0.53
C PRO A 100 -12.64 6.75 0.39
N ASN A 101 -11.58 6.14 0.94
CA ASN A 101 -10.21 6.59 0.65
C ASN A 101 -9.78 6.06 -0.73
N LEU A 102 -9.75 6.93 -1.73
CA LEU A 102 -9.33 6.60 -3.10
C LEU A 102 -7.82 6.72 -3.33
N GLN A 103 -7.05 7.32 -2.41
CA GLN A 103 -5.61 7.50 -2.55
C GLN A 103 -4.82 6.20 -2.30
N ASN A 104 -5.43 5.21 -1.65
CA ASN A 104 -4.78 3.94 -1.29
C ASN A 104 -5.15 2.77 -2.21
N ILE A 105 -5.73 3.03 -3.37
CA ILE A 105 -6.06 1.97 -4.33
C ILE A 105 -4.76 1.30 -4.80
N PRO A 106 -4.61 -0.03 -4.61
CA PRO A 106 -3.35 -0.71 -4.90
C PRO A 106 -3.03 -0.71 -6.40
N ILE A 107 -1.73 -0.59 -6.72
CA ILE A 107 -1.23 -0.60 -8.11
C ILE A 107 -0.13 -1.63 -8.35
N ARG A 108 0.55 -2.07 -7.29
CA ARG A 108 1.76 -2.89 -7.44
C ARG A 108 1.46 -4.35 -7.76
N THR A 109 0.35 -4.89 -7.27
CA THR A 109 -0.04 -6.29 -7.51
C THR A 109 -1.01 -6.43 -8.67
N ASN A 110 -1.03 -7.60 -9.32
CA ASN A 110 -1.97 -7.88 -10.41
C ASN A 110 -3.43 -7.73 -9.96
N ASN A 111 -3.78 -8.26 -8.79
CA ASN A 111 -5.13 -8.11 -8.23
C ASN A 111 -5.46 -6.63 -7.92
N GLY A 112 -4.50 -5.85 -7.44
CA GLY A 112 -4.67 -4.42 -7.24
C GLY A 112 -4.94 -3.67 -8.56
N LYS A 113 -4.22 -4.02 -9.61
CA LYS A 113 -4.46 -3.46 -10.95
C LYS A 113 -5.86 -3.78 -11.48
N LEU A 114 -6.40 -4.97 -11.18
CA LEU A 114 -7.77 -5.33 -11.55
C LEU A 114 -8.81 -4.45 -10.84
N ILE A 115 -8.60 -4.11 -9.56
CA ILE A 115 -9.48 -3.18 -8.85
C ILE A 115 -9.49 -1.81 -9.52
N ARG A 116 -8.33 -1.31 -9.97
CA ARG A 116 -8.27 -0.04 -10.71
C ARG A 116 -9.08 -0.05 -12.00
N LYS A 117 -9.17 -1.17 -12.70
CA LYS A 117 -9.98 -1.29 -13.92
C LYS A 117 -11.49 -1.15 -13.69
N ALA A 118 -11.96 -1.28 -12.44
CA ALA A 118 -13.36 -1.04 -12.10
C ALA A 118 -13.72 0.46 -12.09
N PHE A 119 -12.73 1.35 -12.03
CA PHE A 119 -12.94 2.80 -12.13
C PHE A 119 -12.95 3.19 -13.59
N THR A 120 -14.10 3.60 -14.08
CA THR A 120 -14.33 3.94 -15.48
C THR A 120 -14.81 5.38 -15.61
N SER A 121 -14.76 5.93 -16.83
CA SER A 121 -15.42 7.19 -17.16
C SER A 121 -16.94 7.08 -17.02
N SER A 122 -17.61 8.23 -16.96
CA SER A 122 -19.06 8.28 -16.75
C SER A 122 -19.86 7.69 -17.92
N ASP A 123 -19.31 7.75 -19.13
CA ASP A 123 -19.93 7.31 -20.38
C ASP A 123 -18.86 6.94 -21.42
N ASN A 124 -19.31 6.41 -22.56
CA ASN A 124 -18.44 5.97 -23.65
C ASN A 124 -17.74 7.13 -24.41
N ASN A 125 -18.18 8.36 -24.22
CA ASN A 125 -17.62 9.54 -24.88
C ASN A 125 -16.62 10.27 -23.99
N SER A 126 -16.46 9.81 -22.75
CA SER A 126 -15.55 10.38 -21.74
C SER A 126 -14.35 9.47 -21.51
N VAL A 127 -13.23 10.06 -21.13
CA VAL A 127 -12.00 9.34 -20.78
C VAL A 127 -11.49 9.78 -19.41
N LEU A 128 -10.82 8.90 -18.71
CA LEU A 128 -10.07 9.25 -17.51
C LEU A 128 -8.68 9.71 -17.93
N ILE A 129 -8.31 10.92 -17.53
CA ILE A 129 -6.95 11.46 -17.75
C ILE A 129 -6.23 11.41 -16.39
N SER A 130 -5.04 10.82 -16.38
CA SER A 130 -4.13 10.84 -15.23
C SER A 130 -2.88 11.62 -15.61
N ALA A 131 -2.59 12.67 -14.84
CA ALA A 131 -1.37 13.47 -15.01
C ALA A 131 -0.66 13.54 -13.66
N ASP A 132 0.65 13.26 -13.64
CA ASP A 132 1.47 13.28 -12.45
C ASP A 132 2.83 13.94 -12.76
N TYR A 133 3.32 14.75 -11.82
CA TYR A 133 4.64 15.33 -11.93
C TYR A 133 5.70 14.30 -11.61
N SER A 134 6.56 14.00 -12.57
CA SER A 134 7.65 13.05 -12.35
C SER A 134 8.64 13.56 -11.30
N GLN A 135 8.70 12.84 -10.18
CA GLN A 135 9.66 13.06 -9.08
C GLN A 135 9.72 14.52 -8.57
N ILE A 136 8.57 15.19 -8.48
CA ILE A 136 8.50 16.62 -8.17
C ILE A 136 9.20 16.98 -6.86
N GLU A 137 9.07 16.16 -5.82
CA GLU A 137 9.70 16.42 -4.53
C GLU A 137 11.22 16.45 -4.63
N LEU A 138 11.82 15.51 -5.37
CA LEU A 138 13.27 15.48 -5.61
C LEU A 138 13.73 16.65 -6.48
N ARG A 139 12.93 17.07 -7.45
CA ARG A 139 13.23 18.27 -8.28
C ARG A 139 13.22 19.55 -7.44
N VAL A 140 12.26 19.68 -6.53
CA VAL A 140 12.20 20.81 -5.59
C VAL A 140 13.42 20.79 -4.66
N ILE A 141 13.77 19.63 -4.11
CA ILE A 141 14.96 19.49 -3.26
C ILE A 141 16.23 19.85 -4.03
N ALA A 142 16.42 19.35 -5.26
CA ALA A 142 17.56 19.68 -6.10
C ALA A 142 17.67 21.21 -6.32
N SER A 143 16.56 21.86 -6.62
CA SER A 143 16.51 23.31 -6.81
C SER A 143 16.84 24.07 -5.54
N MET A 144 16.29 23.66 -4.40
CA MET A 144 16.48 24.36 -3.13
C MET A 144 17.88 24.15 -2.53
N SER A 145 18.46 22.95 -2.71
CA SER A 145 19.80 22.62 -2.20
C SER A 145 20.92 23.14 -3.10
N GLY A 146 20.64 23.39 -4.38
CA GLY A 146 21.66 23.71 -5.37
C GLY A 146 22.58 22.54 -5.69
N ASP A 147 22.18 21.27 -5.38
CA ASP A 147 22.99 20.10 -5.67
C ASP A 147 23.17 19.89 -7.16
N GLU A 148 24.38 20.19 -7.66
CA GLU A 148 24.71 20.12 -9.10
C GLU A 148 24.52 18.70 -9.68
N ASN A 149 24.77 17.66 -8.90
CA ASN A 149 24.61 16.29 -9.40
C ASN A 149 23.14 15.96 -9.62
N MET A 150 22.26 16.36 -8.69
CA MET A 150 20.82 16.17 -8.84
C MET A 150 20.28 17.00 -10.00
N ILE A 151 20.71 18.29 -10.10
CA ILE A 151 20.30 19.18 -11.16
C ILE A 151 20.71 18.64 -12.53
N ASN A 152 21.97 18.21 -12.68
CA ASN A 152 22.48 17.62 -13.92
C ASN A 152 21.77 16.32 -14.29
N ALA A 153 21.51 15.43 -13.32
CA ALA A 153 20.75 14.20 -13.57
C ALA A 153 19.34 14.50 -14.12
N PHE A 154 18.64 15.49 -13.54
CA PHE A 154 17.32 15.88 -14.03
C PHE A 154 17.35 16.54 -15.41
N ASN A 155 18.34 17.38 -15.68
CA ASN A 155 18.50 18.02 -16.97
C ASN A 155 18.83 17.01 -18.09
N ASN A 156 19.55 15.94 -17.75
CA ASN A 156 19.89 14.86 -18.67
C ASN A 156 18.81 13.78 -18.75
N ASN A 157 17.66 13.94 -18.05
CA ASN A 157 16.61 12.92 -17.92
C ASN A 157 17.10 11.57 -17.40
N GLU A 158 18.11 11.56 -16.51
CA GLU A 158 18.61 10.37 -15.86
C GLU A 158 17.66 9.93 -14.73
N ASP A 159 17.63 8.63 -14.45
CA ASP A 159 16.96 8.12 -13.24
C ASP A 159 17.80 8.47 -12.01
N ILE A 160 17.30 9.42 -11.21
CA ILE A 160 17.98 9.91 -10.00
C ILE A 160 18.24 8.79 -8.98
N HIS A 161 17.34 7.79 -8.90
CA HIS A 161 17.51 6.65 -8.00
C HIS A 161 18.65 5.73 -8.47
N ALA A 162 18.70 5.45 -9.77
CA ALA A 162 19.78 4.66 -10.36
C ALA A 162 21.14 5.40 -10.26
N SER A 163 21.15 6.70 -10.56
CA SER A 163 22.36 7.55 -10.44
C SER A 163 22.87 7.63 -9.00
N THR A 164 21.95 7.79 -8.02
CA THR A 164 22.32 7.81 -6.60
C THR A 164 22.82 6.44 -6.14
N ALA A 165 22.14 5.35 -6.52
CA ALA A 165 22.55 4.01 -6.18
C ALA A 165 23.94 3.67 -6.74
N ALA A 166 24.24 4.03 -7.99
CA ALA A 166 25.55 3.86 -8.58
C ALA A 166 26.66 4.59 -7.82
N LYS A 167 26.36 5.79 -7.30
CA LYS A 167 27.36 6.56 -6.50
C LYS A 167 27.57 6.04 -5.08
N VAL A 168 26.56 5.40 -4.49
CA VAL A 168 26.64 4.90 -3.11
C VAL A 168 27.20 3.48 -3.03
N PHE A 169 26.94 2.64 -4.05
CA PHE A 169 27.28 1.23 -4.03
C PHE A 169 28.42 0.83 -4.99
N ASN A 170 28.96 1.77 -5.77
CA ASN A 170 30.23 1.66 -6.48
C ASN A 170 31.33 2.34 -5.66
#